data_d0b3d68da2628f5a6460f9ae307c1a45
#
_entry.id   d0b3d68da2628f5a6460f9ae307c1a45
#
_cell.length_a   1.000
_cell.length_b   1.000
_cell.length_c   1.000
_cell.angle_alpha   90.00
_cell.angle_beta   90.00
_cell.angle_gamma   90.00
#
_symmetry.space_group_name_H-M   'P 1'
#
loop_
_entity.id
_entity.type
_entity.pdbx_description
1 polymer ?
#
loop_
_entity_poly.entity_id
_entity_poly.type
_entity_poly.pdbx_seq_one_letter_code
_entity_poly.pdbx_strand_id
1 'polypeptide(L)'
;MKKLVAIIFALVATVFVAEAQPLRLGERLPHINVDSSVGSDLKLIDKAYACIIFMHSESQPTLEAIKSFTGLATPWRESLAIVLITPEQEGFEQEVLASFTTNDTIVAFDNNYSTFESFNVQHIPFGVIYETRSRRVQWSGSLTQLRESDLKSIIKTRNK
;
A
#
# COMPACT_ATOMS: atom_id res chain seq x y z
N MET A 1 14.98 50.21 -46.71
CA MET A 1 14.72 50.04 -45.28
C MET A 1 14.04 48.69 -45.08
N LYS A 2 14.81 47.72 -44.67
CA LYS A 2 14.32 46.35 -44.48
C LYS A 2 13.90 46.20 -43.03
N LYS A 3 12.59 46.04 -42.79
CA LYS A 3 12.07 45.73 -41.44
C LYS A 3 12.26 44.26 -41.15
N LEU A 4 13.15 43.93 -40.21
CA LEU A 4 13.38 42.62 -39.71
C LEU A 4 12.28 42.29 -38.69
N VAL A 5 11.37 41.39 -39.05
CA VAL A 5 10.37 40.86 -38.12
C VAL A 5 10.97 39.65 -37.43
N ALA A 6 11.37 39.84 -36.21
CA ALA A 6 11.81 38.73 -35.34
C ALA A 6 10.58 37.99 -34.81
N ILE A 7 10.34 36.79 -35.31
CA ILE A 7 9.33 35.89 -34.79
C ILE A 7 9.99 35.15 -33.59
N ILE A 8 9.63 35.59 -32.41
CA ILE A 8 9.98 34.87 -31.16
C ILE A 8 9.02 33.70 -31.06
N PHE A 9 9.51 32.49 -31.41
CA PHE A 9 8.82 31.25 -31.10
C PHE A 9 8.98 31.02 -29.59
N ALA A 10 7.96 31.39 -28.80
CA ALA A 10 7.86 31.01 -27.42
C ALA A 10 7.53 29.49 -27.38
N LEU A 11 8.56 28.68 -27.22
CA LEU A 11 8.43 27.24 -26.94
C LEU A 11 7.87 27.11 -25.54
N VAL A 12 6.54 27.05 -25.41
CA VAL A 12 5.88 26.65 -24.15
C VAL A 12 6.15 25.16 -23.96
N ALA A 13 7.23 24.85 -23.25
CA ALA A 13 7.44 23.52 -22.71
C ALA A 13 6.35 23.27 -21.67
N THR A 14 5.24 22.67 -22.10
CA THR A 14 4.28 22.08 -21.19
C THR A 14 4.99 20.92 -20.50
N VAL A 15 5.52 21.18 -19.32
CA VAL A 15 5.95 20.13 -18.40
C VAL A 15 4.68 19.39 -18.03
N PHE A 16 4.43 18.26 -18.67
CA PHE A 16 3.48 17.28 -18.19
C PHE A 16 4.08 16.75 -16.89
N VAL A 17 3.70 17.36 -15.78
CA VAL A 17 3.81 16.69 -14.48
C VAL A 17 2.86 15.50 -14.58
N ALA A 18 3.42 14.33 -14.84
CA ALA A 18 2.68 13.09 -14.72
C ALA A 18 2.29 13.01 -13.24
N GLU A 19 1.10 13.50 -12.90
CA GLU A 19 0.49 13.23 -11.61
C GLU A 19 0.41 11.70 -11.53
N ALA A 20 1.22 11.14 -10.66
CA ALA A 20 1.23 9.72 -10.42
C ALA A 20 -0.18 9.32 -9.96
N GLN A 21 -0.88 8.60 -10.83
CA GLN A 21 -2.29 8.29 -10.59
C GLN A 21 -2.41 7.27 -9.47
N PRO A 22 -3.40 7.41 -8.58
CA PRO A 22 -3.66 6.41 -7.56
C PRO A 22 -3.98 5.06 -8.23
N LEU A 23 -3.58 3.98 -7.58
CA LEU A 23 -3.88 2.62 -8.04
C LEU A 23 -5.39 2.45 -8.26
N ARG A 24 -5.77 2.04 -9.48
CA ARG A 24 -7.17 1.87 -9.83
C ARG A 24 -7.66 0.45 -9.52
N LEU A 25 -8.94 0.37 -9.25
CA LEU A 25 -9.61 -0.92 -9.06
C LEU A 25 -9.42 -1.79 -10.33
N GLY A 26 -9.05 -3.06 -10.12
CA GLY A 26 -8.83 -4.02 -11.21
C GLY A 26 -7.45 -3.93 -11.87
N GLU A 27 -6.64 -2.93 -11.59
CA GLU A 27 -5.25 -2.87 -12.06
C GLU A 27 -4.41 -4.00 -11.45
N ARG A 28 -3.35 -4.36 -12.16
CA ARG A 28 -2.38 -5.30 -11.64
C ARG A 28 -1.55 -4.64 -10.54
N LEU A 29 -1.39 -5.33 -9.43
CA LEU A 29 -0.57 -4.88 -8.32
C LEU A 29 0.87 -4.56 -8.79
N PRO A 30 1.44 -3.41 -8.45
CA PRO A 30 2.83 -3.08 -8.71
C PRO A 30 3.79 -4.12 -8.12
N HIS A 31 5.05 -4.04 -8.50
CA HIS A 31 6.07 -4.92 -7.95
C HIS A 31 6.35 -4.54 -6.49
N ILE A 32 6.34 -5.53 -5.61
CA ILE A 32 6.75 -5.40 -4.22
C ILE A 32 8.22 -5.81 -4.16
N ASN A 33 9.09 -4.88 -3.80
CA ASN A 33 10.51 -5.10 -3.63
C ASN A 33 10.91 -4.63 -2.23
N VAL A 34 11.08 -5.58 -1.32
CA VAL A 34 11.43 -5.32 0.08
C VAL A 34 12.74 -6.02 0.41
N ASP A 35 13.51 -5.45 1.33
CA ASP A 35 14.84 -5.94 1.69
C ASP A 35 14.74 -7.17 2.59
N SER A 36 13.80 -7.16 3.52
CA SER A 36 13.55 -8.28 4.44
C SER A 36 12.11 -8.28 4.93
N SER A 37 11.69 -9.34 5.60
CA SER A 37 10.39 -9.43 6.25
C SER A 37 10.45 -10.25 7.54
N VAL A 38 9.57 -9.92 8.48
CA VAL A 38 9.35 -10.64 9.73
C VAL A 38 7.93 -11.20 9.75
N GLY A 39 7.76 -12.41 10.27
CA GLY A 39 6.52 -13.17 10.23
C GLY A 39 6.62 -14.28 9.19
N SER A 40 5.85 -14.18 8.11
CA SER A 40 5.91 -15.12 6.98
C SER A 40 6.54 -14.45 5.74
N ASP A 41 7.06 -15.27 4.84
CA ASP A 41 7.51 -14.76 3.54
C ASP A 41 6.29 -14.25 2.73
N LEU A 42 6.41 -13.03 2.20
CA LEU A 42 5.39 -12.43 1.32
C LEU A 42 5.00 -13.32 0.14
N LYS A 43 5.92 -14.19 -0.33
CA LYS A 43 5.67 -15.13 -1.41
C LYS A 43 4.80 -16.33 -1.00
N LEU A 44 4.65 -16.54 0.31
CA LEU A 44 3.92 -17.67 0.89
C LEU A 44 2.53 -17.28 1.41
N ILE A 45 2.00 -16.11 1.01
CA ILE A 45 0.64 -15.74 1.36
C ILE A 45 -0.33 -16.69 0.68
N ASP A 46 -0.96 -17.56 1.48
CA ASP A 46 -1.92 -18.58 1.05
C ASP A 46 -3.38 -18.12 1.09
N LYS A 47 -3.64 -16.95 1.69
CA LYS A 47 -4.98 -16.36 1.81
C LYS A 47 -5.45 -15.78 0.48
N ALA A 48 -6.78 -15.76 0.27
CA ALA A 48 -7.38 -15.30 -0.97
C ALA A 48 -7.13 -13.83 -1.27
N TYR A 49 -7.00 -13.03 -0.22
CA TYR A 49 -6.74 -11.58 -0.29
C TYR A 49 -5.58 -11.21 0.62
N ALA A 50 -4.93 -10.10 0.28
CA ALA A 50 -3.98 -9.45 1.18
C ALA A 50 -4.23 -7.94 1.19
N CYS A 51 -4.05 -7.33 2.36
CA CYS A 51 -4.03 -5.89 2.55
C CYS A 51 -2.61 -5.46 2.83
N ILE A 52 -2.02 -4.70 1.92
CA ILE A 52 -0.76 -4.00 2.13
C ILE A 52 -1.09 -2.68 2.81
N ILE A 53 -0.36 -2.35 3.87
CA ILE A 53 -0.47 -1.09 4.59
C ILE A 53 0.90 -0.44 4.66
N PHE A 54 1.04 0.72 4.05
CA PHE A 54 2.24 1.53 4.12
C PHE A 54 2.21 2.37 5.40
N MET A 55 3.26 2.24 6.18
CA MET A 55 3.32 2.79 7.54
C MET A 55 4.71 3.34 7.90
N HIS A 56 4.78 4.02 9.04
CA HIS A 56 6.00 4.37 9.75
C HIS A 56 5.74 4.24 11.26
N SER A 57 6.66 3.64 12.01
CA SER A 57 6.48 3.35 13.44
C SER A 57 6.33 4.60 14.31
N GLU A 58 6.93 5.72 13.90
CA GLU A 58 6.81 7.00 14.61
C GLU A 58 5.47 7.71 14.38
N SER A 59 4.67 7.25 13.41
CA SER A 59 3.38 7.89 13.08
C SER A 59 2.26 7.36 13.96
N GLN A 60 1.98 8.01 15.08
CA GLN A 60 0.87 7.64 15.98
C GLN A 60 -0.48 7.52 15.26
N PRO A 61 -0.88 8.46 14.36
CA PRO A 61 -2.13 8.31 13.61
C PRO A 61 -2.15 7.04 12.75
N THR A 62 -0.99 6.64 12.20
CA THR A 62 -0.87 5.41 11.43
C THR A 62 -1.03 4.17 12.32
N LEU A 63 -0.39 4.14 13.49
CA LEU A 63 -0.49 3.03 14.42
C LEU A 63 -1.94 2.83 14.92
N GLU A 64 -2.64 3.92 15.23
CA GLU A 64 -4.05 3.88 15.61
C GLU A 64 -4.95 3.37 14.48
N ALA A 65 -4.70 3.82 13.25
CA ALA A 65 -5.44 3.35 12.08
C ALA A 65 -5.22 1.85 11.82
N ILE A 66 -3.99 1.35 11.96
CA ILE A 66 -3.66 -0.08 11.83
C ILE A 66 -4.38 -0.88 12.91
N LYS A 67 -4.34 -0.43 14.16
CA LYS A 67 -5.04 -1.09 15.26
C LYS A 67 -6.56 -1.16 15.02
N SER A 68 -7.13 -0.07 14.57
CA SER A 68 -8.56 -0.01 14.22
C SER A 68 -8.89 -0.96 13.07
N PHE A 69 -8.07 -0.96 12.01
CA PHE A 69 -8.24 -1.84 10.86
C PHE A 69 -8.09 -3.32 11.24
N THR A 70 -7.12 -3.68 12.08
CA THR A 70 -6.93 -5.07 12.54
C THR A 70 -8.17 -5.58 13.27
N GLY A 71 -8.78 -4.74 14.12
CA GLY A 71 -10.05 -5.06 14.76
C GLY A 71 -11.18 -5.26 13.74
N LEU A 72 -11.27 -4.34 12.79
CA LEU A 72 -12.27 -4.41 11.70
C LEU A 72 -12.09 -5.65 10.83
N ALA A 73 -10.85 -6.07 10.54
CA ALA A 73 -10.52 -7.19 9.67
C ALA A 73 -10.68 -8.57 10.33
N THR A 74 -10.88 -8.62 11.65
CA THR A 74 -10.99 -9.88 12.41
C THR A 74 -11.98 -10.89 11.82
N PRO A 75 -13.19 -10.53 11.35
CA PRO A 75 -14.12 -11.49 10.75
C PRO A 75 -13.60 -12.16 9.46
N TRP A 76 -12.62 -11.55 8.80
CA TRP A 76 -12.06 -12.03 7.52
C TRP A 76 -10.66 -12.61 7.64
N ARG A 77 -10.13 -12.80 8.85
CA ARG A 77 -8.77 -13.27 9.07
C ARG A 77 -8.40 -14.57 8.33
N GLU A 78 -9.35 -15.45 8.08
CA GLU A 78 -9.14 -16.69 7.33
C GLU A 78 -8.90 -16.45 5.82
N SER A 79 -9.37 -15.32 5.30
CA SER A 79 -9.32 -14.98 3.87
C SER A 79 -8.41 -13.79 3.56
N LEU A 80 -8.05 -13.00 4.55
CA LEU A 80 -7.28 -11.76 4.41
C LEU A 80 -5.98 -11.82 5.20
N ALA A 81 -4.84 -11.71 4.51
CA ALA A 81 -3.54 -11.47 5.12
C ALA A 81 -3.31 -9.96 5.30
N ILE A 82 -2.57 -9.58 6.33
CA ILE A 82 -2.15 -8.19 6.55
C ILE A 82 -0.65 -8.11 6.35
N VAL A 83 -0.21 -7.16 5.51
CA VAL A 83 1.19 -6.89 5.21
C VAL A 83 1.47 -5.44 5.54
N LEU A 84 2.30 -5.19 6.54
CA LEU A 84 2.78 -3.86 6.88
C LEU A 84 4.08 -3.61 6.13
N ILE A 85 4.19 -2.52 5.38
CA ILE A 85 5.41 -2.11 4.70
C ILE A 85 5.89 -0.80 5.32
N THR A 86 7.13 -0.82 5.82
CA THR A 86 7.77 0.33 6.44
C THR A 86 9.15 0.60 5.80
N PRO A 87 9.57 1.88 5.65
CA PRO A 87 10.89 2.21 5.15
C PRO A 87 12.00 2.06 6.21
N GLU A 88 11.65 1.64 7.42
CA GLU A 88 12.57 1.44 8.52
C GLU A 88 13.41 0.18 8.32
N GLN A 89 14.54 0.10 9.01
CA GLN A 89 15.39 -1.08 8.98
C GLN A 89 14.84 -2.16 9.91
N GLU A 90 15.09 -3.42 9.56
CA GLU A 90 14.77 -4.55 10.42
C GLU A 90 15.41 -4.38 11.81
N GLY A 91 14.62 -4.61 12.85
CA GLY A 91 15.04 -4.44 14.24
C GLY A 91 14.87 -3.01 14.78
N PHE A 92 14.52 -2.06 13.93
CA PHE A 92 14.12 -0.73 14.36
C PHE A 92 12.73 -0.78 14.99
N GLU A 93 12.56 -0.18 16.17
CA GLU A 93 11.28 -0.13 16.88
C GLU A 93 10.60 -1.51 17.06
N GLN A 94 11.38 -2.54 17.41
CA GLN A 94 10.88 -3.91 17.59
C GLN A 94 9.70 -3.99 18.57
N GLU A 95 9.66 -3.18 19.62
CA GLU A 95 8.54 -3.17 20.57
C GLU A 95 7.24 -2.72 19.92
N VAL A 96 7.32 -1.71 19.05
CA VAL A 96 6.16 -1.20 18.30
C VAL A 96 5.70 -2.26 17.31
N LEU A 97 6.62 -2.81 16.52
CA LEU A 97 6.30 -3.84 15.54
C LEU A 97 5.82 -5.14 16.18
N ALA A 98 6.37 -5.53 17.33
CA ALA A 98 5.94 -6.70 18.07
C ALA A 98 4.45 -6.65 18.47
N SER A 99 3.92 -5.45 18.70
CA SER A 99 2.50 -5.27 18.99
C SER A 99 1.58 -5.60 17.81
N PHE A 100 2.10 -5.57 16.58
CA PHE A 100 1.38 -5.86 15.34
C PHE A 100 1.72 -7.21 14.74
N THR A 101 2.86 -7.83 15.11
CA THR A 101 3.24 -9.16 14.64
C THR A 101 2.40 -10.22 15.32
N THR A 102 1.27 -10.52 14.72
CA THR A 102 0.48 -11.72 14.99
C THR A 102 0.82 -12.78 13.94
N ASN A 103 0.40 -14.02 14.14
CA ASN A 103 0.62 -15.12 13.17
C ASN A 103 0.07 -14.83 11.76
N ASP A 104 -0.78 -13.80 11.63
CA ASP A 104 -1.46 -13.42 10.39
C ASP A 104 -0.96 -12.10 9.79
N THR A 105 0.04 -11.46 10.42
CA THR A 105 0.58 -10.17 9.98
C THR A 105 2.05 -10.33 9.61
N ILE A 106 2.39 -9.86 8.41
CA ILE A 106 3.75 -9.80 7.90
C ILE A 106 4.23 -8.35 7.99
N VAL A 107 5.42 -8.14 8.52
CA VAL A 107 6.10 -6.84 8.48
C VAL A 107 7.23 -6.92 7.47
N ALA A 108 7.23 -6.05 6.50
CA ALA A 108 8.22 -5.99 5.42
C ALA A 108 8.96 -4.64 5.42
N PHE A 109 10.26 -4.69 5.20
CA PHE A 109 11.15 -3.53 5.29
C PHE A 109 11.56 -3.10 3.89
N ASP A 110 11.22 -1.87 3.51
CA ASP A 110 11.50 -1.22 2.23
C ASP A 110 12.49 -0.08 2.44
N ASN A 111 13.72 -0.43 2.85
CA ASN A 111 14.75 0.52 3.31
C ASN A 111 15.11 1.57 2.26
N ASN A 112 14.91 1.25 0.99
CA ASN A 112 15.24 2.12 -0.15
C ASN A 112 14.01 2.77 -0.78
N TYR A 113 12.83 2.66 -0.17
CA TYR A 113 11.55 3.20 -0.66
C TYR A 113 11.08 2.68 -2.03
N SER A 114 11.65 1.62 -2.55
CA SER A 114 11.36 1.14 -3.91
C SER A 114 9.90 0.66 -4.07
N THR A 115 9.34 0.06 -3.02
CA THR A 115 7.92 -0.33 -3.00
C THR A 115 7.01 0.88 -2.78
N PHE A 116 7.37 1.79 -1.87
CA PHE A 116 6.64 3.05 -1.68
C PHE A 116 6.52 3.83 -2.99
N GLU A 117 7.61 3.95 -3.75
CA GLU A 117 7.62 4.62 -5.05
C GLU A 117 6.78 3.88 -6.09
N SER A 118 6.92 2.54 -6.19
CA SER A 118 6.17 1.74 -7.17
C SER A 118 4.65 1.81 -6.96
N PHE A 119 4.21 1.99 -5.71
CA PHE A 119 2.81 2.17 -5.34
C PHE A 119 2.38 3.64 -5.32
N ASN A 120 3.31 4.56 -5.60
CA ASN A 120 3.06 6.00 -5.54
C ASN A 120 2.43 6.46 -4.23
N VAL A 121 2.99 6.02 -3.11
CA VAL A 121 2.49 6.34 -1.78
C VAL A 121 2.78 7.81 -1.46
N GLN A 122 1.75 8.65 -1.41
CA GLN A 122 1.86 10.08 -1.14
C GLN A 122 1.61 10.43 0.34
N HIS A 123 0.94 9.55 1.06
CA HIS A 123 0.58 9.74 2.46
C HIS A 123 0.43 8.40 3.17
N ILE A 124 0.61 8.39 4.46
CA ILE A 124 0.36 7.24 5.35
C ILE A 124 -0.70 7.60 6.40
N PRO A 125 -1.50 6.63 6.84
CA PRO A 125 -1.55 5.24 6.40
C PRO A 125 -2.25 5.08 5.04
N PHE A 126 -1.56 4.47 4.10
CA PHE A 126 -2.13 4.11 2.80
C PHE A 126 -2.30 2.60 2.71
N GLY A 127 -3.44 2.15 2.24
CA GLY A 127 -3.78 0.73 2.14
C GLY A 127 -4.11 0.30 0.72
N VAL A 128 -3.76 -0.95 0.38
CA VAL A 128 -4.11 -1.60 -0.87
C VAL A 128 -4.58 -3.02 -0.60
N ILE A 129 -5.83 -3.34 -0.93
CA ILE A 129 -6.34 -4.70 -0.87
C ILE A 129 -6.30 -5.30 -2.28
N TYR A 130 -5.76 -6.50 -2.41
CA TYR A 130 -5.69 -7.21 -3.68
C TYR A 130 -6.02 -8.69 -3.52
N GLU A 131 -6.51 -9.29 -4.60
CA GLU A 131 -6.67 -10.74 -4.70
C GLU A 131 -5.31 -11.38 -4.98
N THR A 132 -4.89 -12.31 -4.14
CA THR A 132 -3.52 -12.87 -4.18
C THR A 132 -3.22 -13.65 -5.44
N ARG A 133 -4.19 -14.43 -5.95
CA ARG A 133 -4.02 -15.25 -7.15
C ARG A 133 -3.89 -14.42 -8.43
N SER A 134 -4.80 -13.48 -8.65
CA SER A 134 -4.82 -12.64 -9.85
C SER A 134 -3.88 -11.43 -9.76
N ARG A 135 -3.47 -11.07 -8.55
CA ARG A 135 -2.72 -9.84 -8.21
C ARG A 135 -3.45 -8.58 -8.69
N ARG A 136 -4.77 -8.57 -8.63
CA ARG A 136 -5.58 -7.41 -9.03
C ARG A 136 -6.03 -6.62 -7.80
N VAL A 137 -5.87 -5.31 -7.88
CA VAL A 137 -6.30 -4.35 -6.85
C VAL A 137 -7.82 -4.39 -6.72
N GLN A 138 -8.30 -4.57 -5.51
CA GLN A 138 -9.71 -4.56 -5.15
C GLN A 138 -10.11 -3.28 -4.41
N TRP A 139 -9.15 -2.62 -3.79
CA TRP A 139 -9.32 -1.35 -3.10
C TRP A 139 -7.96 -0.68 -2.89
N SER A 140 -7.92 0.65 -2.93
CA SER A 140 -6.76 1.44 -2.53
C SER A 140 -7.18 2.79 -1.98
N GLY A 141 -6.47 3.30 -0.98
CA GLY A 141 -6.75 4.61 -0.40
C GLY A 141 -6.22 4.79 1.02
N SER A 142 -6.67 5.86 1.67
CA SER A 142 -6.36 6.07 3.09
C SER A 142 -7.03 5.01 3.94
N LEU A 143 -6.24 4.31 4.76
CA LEU A 143 -6.75 3.23 5.62
C LEU A 143 -7.86 3.70 6.56
N THR A 144 -7.84 4.97 6.96
CA THR A 144 -8.87 5.58 7.83
C THR A 144 -10.24 5.69 7.17
N GLN A 145 -10.31 5.58 5.85
CA GLN A 145 -11.57 5.66 5.09
C GLN A 145 -12.18 4.28 4.80
N LEU A 146 -11.44 3.20 5.03
CA LEU A 146 -11.91 1.85 4.80
C LEU A 146 -12.97 1.46 5.84
N ARG A 147 -14.11 0.97 5.37
CA ARG A 147 -15.26 0.60 6.20
C ARG A 147 -15.48 -0.90 6.15
N GLU A 148 -16.23 -1.41 7.13
CA GLU A 148 -16.65 -2.82 7.16
C GLU A 148 -17.44 -3.22 5.90
N SER A 149 -18.30 -2.33 5.42
CA SER A 149 -19.06 -2.52 4.18
C SER A 149 -18.18 -2.75 2.96
N ASP A 150 -17.03 -2.08 2.92
CA ASP A 150 -16.07 -2.22 1.82
C ASP A 150 -15.41 -3.61 1.88
N LEU A 151 -14.93 -4.02 3.07
CA LEU A 151 -14.38 -5.36 3.27
C LEU A 151 -15.38 -6.45 2.90
N LYS A 152 -16.64 -6.30 3.32
CA LYS A 152 -17.72 -7.23 3.01
C LYS A 152 -18.00 -7.34 1.51
N SER A 153 -17.86 -6.24 0.77
CA SER A 153 -18.06 -6.23 -0.67
C SER A 153 -16.90 -6.83 -1.45
N ILE A 154 -15.66 -6.63 -0.94
CA ILE A 154 -14.41 -7.08 -1.57
C ILE A 154 -14.17 -8.56 -1.29
N ILE A 155 -14.24 -8.94 -0.02
CA ILE A 155 -13.89 -10.28 0.44
C ILE A 155 -15.12 -11.15 0.37
N LYS A 156 -15.29 -11.85 -0.77
CA LYS A 156 -16.32 -12.86 -0.91
C LYS A 156 -15.98 -14.02 0.00
N THR A 157 -16.77 -14.19 1.05
CA THR A 157 -16.66 -15.37 1.91
C THR A 157 -16.89 -16.60 1.03
N ARG A 158 -15.87 -17.45 0.94
CA ARG A 158 -16.00 -18.74 0.26
C ARG A 158 -16.97 -19.59 1.10
N ASN A 159 -18.23 -19.57 0.75
CA ASN A 159 -19.18 -20.55 1.30
C ASN A 159 -18.65 -21.94 0.91
N LYS A 160 -18.21 -22.69 1.93
CA LYS A 160 -17.89 -24.11 1.80
C LYS A 160 -19.19 -24.89 1.66
#